data_1b0331c43670bed9f4ac295f195f3850
#
_entry.id   1b0331c43670bed9f4ac295f195f3850
#
_cell.length_a   1.000
_cell.length_b   1.000
_cell.length_c   1.000
_cell.angle_alpha   90.00
_cell.angle_beta   90.00
_cell.angle_gamma   90.00
#
_symmetry.space_group_name_H-M   'P 1'
#
loop_
_entity.id
_entity.type
_entity.pdbx_description
1 polymer ?
#
loop_
_entity_poly.entity_id
_entity_poly.type
_entity_poly.pdbx_seq_one_letter_code
_entity_poly.pdbx_strand_id
1 'polypeptide(L)'
;MCIRDRFEDAVEMGWDEKKQGLYYGFAPNGDVCDSDKYFWVQAESIAAAALLAKRTKNNTYWDWYERIWSYSWKHMIDHNYGAWFRILDQNNDKYDNLKSPAGKTDYHTMGACYEALNSI
;
A
#
# COMPACT_ATOMS: atom_id res chain seq x y z
N MET A 1 17.17 -15.40 0.32
CA MET A 1 16.21 -14.32 0.58
C MET A 1 15.03 -14.50 -0.36
N CYS A 2 13.86 -14.78 0.19
CA CYS A 2 12.64 -15.08 -0.54
C CYS A 2 11.79 -13.79 -0.71
N ILE A 3 11.03 -13.68 -1.78
CA ILE A 3 10.08 -12.54 -1.98
C ILE A 3 9.10 -12.47 -0.82
N ARG A 4 8.68 -13.62 -0.31
CA ARG A 4 7.78 -13.74 0.84
C ARG A 4 8.37 -13.07 2.09
N ASP A 5 9.61 -13.39 2.43
CA ASP A 5 10.29 -12.84 3.61
C ASP A 5 10.38 -11.31 3.52
N ARG A 6 10.66 -10.78 2.33
CA ARG A 6 10.70 -9.32 2.09
C ARG A 6 9.34 -8.65 2.25
N PHE A 7 8.27 -9.31 1.82
CA PHE A 7 6.93 -8.78 2.00
C PHE A 7 6.56 -8.75 3.49
N GLU A 8 6.80 -9.85 4.20
CA GLU A 8 6.53 -9.96 5.64
C GLU A 8 7.28 -8.88 6.43
N ASP A 9 8.59 -8.76 6.23
CA ASP A 9 9.40 -7.71 6.86
C ASP A 9 8.88 -6.31 6.53
N ALA A 10 8.52 -6.05 5.27
CA ALA A 10 8.05 -4.74 4.84
C ALA A 10 6.72 -4.35 5.48
N VAL A 11 5.76 -5.26 5.58
CA VAL A 11 4.46 -4.96 6.16
C VAL A 11 4.51 -4.90 7.69
N GLU A 12 5.32 -5.74 8.33
CA GLU A 12 5.47 -5.72 9.78
C GLU A 12 6.20 -4.46 10.27
N MET A 13 7.31 -4.08 9.65
CA MET A 13 8.06 -2.89 10.03
C MET A 13 7.44 -1.59 9.49
N GLY A 14 6.84 -1.63 8.31
CA GLY A 14 6.32 -0.46 7.64
C GLY A 14 4.89 -0.08 8.01
N TRP A 15 4.14 -0.94 8.69
CA TRP A 15 2.75 -0.66 9.03
C TRP A 15 2.62 0.33 10.20
N ASP A 16 1.85 1.40 9.98
CA ASP A 16 1.50 2.35 11.03
C ASP A 16 0.36 1.80 11.90
N GLU A 17 0.68 1.33 13.10
CA GLU A 17 -0.31 0.77 14.02
C GLU A 17 -1.31 1.80 14.55
N LYS A 18 -0.98 3.09 14.53
CA LYS A 18 -1.84 4.14 15.07
C LYS A 18 -2.81 4.71 14.04
N LYS A 19 -2.31 5.00 12.86
CA LYS A 19 -3.05 5.69 11.79
C LYS A 19 -3.31 4.81 10.58
N GLN A 20 -2.78 3.61 10.58
CA GLN A 20 -2.79 2.65 9.47
C GLN A 20 -2.03 3.12 8.23
N GLY A 21 -1.90 2.24 7.25
CA GLY A 21 -1.13 2.48 6.04
C GLY A 21 0.35 2.17 6.21
N LEU A 22 1.02 1.96 5.10
CA LEU A 22 2.45 1.65 5.06
C LEU A 22 3.26 2.92 4.88
N TYR A 23 4.26 3.12 5.73
CA TYR A 23 5.26 4.17 5.60
C TYR A 23 6.12 3.96 4.36
N TYR A 24 6.62 5.06 3.80
CA TYR A 24 7.51 5.03 2.64
C TYR A 24 8.88 4.42 2.97
N GLY A 25 9.46 4.77 4.11
CA GLY A 25 10.81 4.34 4.42
C GLY A 25 11.06 4.05 5.89
N PHE A 26 11.80 2.96 6.13
CA PHE A 26 12.31 2.59 7.43
C PHE A 26 13.74 2.05 7.32
N ALA A 27 14.52 2.21 8.39
CA ALA A 27 15.87 1.70 8.50
C ALA A 27 15.88 0.19 8.82
N PRO A 28 17.00 -0.51 8.63
CA PRO A 28 17.11 -1.93 8.94
C PRO A 28 16.83 -2.29 10.40
N ASN A 29 16.97 -1.36 11.33
CA ASN A 29 16.62 -1.53 12.74
C ASN A 29 15.12 -1.29 13.03
N GLY A 30 14.32 -0.97 12.01
CA GLY A 30 12.88 -0.71 12.13
C GLY A 30 12.51 0.75 12.40
N ASP A 31 13.47 1.64 12.57
CA ASP A 31 13.18 3.07 12.76
C ASP A 31 12.59 3.68 11.50
N VAL A 32 11.49 4.42 11.64
CA VAL A 32 10.84 5.11 10.52
C VAL A 32 11.71 6.29 10.08
N CYS A 33 12.18 6.26 8.84
CA CYS A 33 12.99 7.33 8.23
C CYS A 33 12.13 8.32 7.44
N ASP A 34 11.06 7.83 6.82
CA ASP A 34 10.09 8.63 6.08
C ASP A 34 8.68 8.11 6.40
N SER A 35 7.92 8.91 7.13
CA SER A 35 6.58 8.56 7.61
C SER A 35 5.46 8.89 6.62
N ASP A 36 5.79 9.41 5.46
CA ASP A 36 4.82 9.66 4.41
C ASP A 36 4.27 8.35 3.83
N LYS A 37 3.03 8.39 3.39
CA LYS A 37 2.32 7.22 2.84
C LYS A 37 2.04 7.47 1.36
N TYR A 38 2.84 6.83 0.53
CA TYR A 38 2.77 6.98 -0.93
C TYR A 38 1.75 6.00 -1.53
N PHE A 39 0.98 6.48 -2.50
CA PHE A 39 -0.05 5.70 -3.21
C PHE A 39 0.51 4.40 -3.80
N TRP A 40 1.69 4.45 -4.41
CA TRP A 40 2.26 3.30 -5.08
C TRP A 40 2.75 2.23 -4.10
N VAL A 41 3.21 2.62 -2.92
CA VAL A 41 3.60 1.66 -1.86
C VAL A 41 2.38 0.85 -1.42
N GLN A 42 1.25 1.52 -1.20
CA GLN A 42 0.01 0.83 -0.85
C GLN A 42 -0.46 -0.08 -2.00
N ALA A 43 -0.48 0.42 -3.23
CA ALA A 43 -0.93 -0.32 -4.41
C ALA A 43 -0.09 -1.59 -4.66
N GLU A 44 1.24 -1.47 -4.67
CA GLU A 44 2.13 -2.61 -4.86
C GLU A 44 2.02 -3.64 -3.72
N SER A 45 1.80 -3.17 -2.50
CA SER A 45 1.62 -4.06 -1.35
C SER A 45 0.29 -4.83 -1.41
N ILE A 46 -0.78 -4.20 -1.90
CA ILE A 46 -2.06 -4.87 -2.17
C ILE A 46 -1.87 -5.99 -3.21
N ALA A 47 -1.20 -5.69 -4.32
CA ALA A 47 -0.92 -6.67 -5.38
C ALA A 47 -0.08 -7.84 -4.85
N ALA A 48 0.99 -7.53 -4.11
CA ALA A 48 1.87 -8.54 -3.54
C ALA A 48 1.15 -9.44 -2.53
N ALA A 49 0.32 -8.88 -1.67
CA ALA A 49 -0.49 -9.64 -0.72
C ALA A 49 -1.44 -10.61 -1.42
N ALA A 50 -2.20 -10.13 -2.41
CA ALA A 50 -3.12 -10.97 -3.19
C ALA A 50 -2.40 -12.11 -3.92
N LEU A 51 -1.27 -11.82 -4.56
CA LEU A 51 -0.46 -12.81 -5.27
C LEU A 51 0.10 -13.88 -4.30
N LEU A 52 0.63 -13.45 -3.16
CA LEU A 52 1.15 -14.37 -2.14
C LEU A 52 0.04 -15.23 -1.55
N ALA A 53 -1.12 -14.67 -1.26
CA ALA A 53 -2.28 -15.41 -0.79
C ALA A 53 -2.69 -16.51 -1.77
N LYS A 54 -2.79 -16.17 -3.06
CA LYS A 54 -3.11 -17.14 -4.13
C LYS A 54 -2.09 -18.26 -4.20
N ARG A 55 -0.80 -17.93 -4.18
CA ARG A 55 0.30 -18.89 -4.37
C ARG A 55 0.53 -19.78 -3.15
N THR A 56 0.46 -19.22 -1.96
CA THR A 56 0.78 -19.96 -0.73
C THR A 56 -0.41 -20.63 -0.08
N LYS A 57 -1.62 -20.20 -0.44
CA LYS A 57 -2.88 -20.60 0.23
C LYS A 57 -2.91 -20.25 1.72
N ASN A 58 -2.13 -19.27 2.13
CA ASN A 58 -2.06 -18.78 3.51
C ASN A 58 -2.92 -17.53 3.67
N ASN A 59 -3.92 -17.62 4.54
CA ASN A 59 -4.88 -16.55 4.77
C ASN A 59 -4.28 -15.29 5.39
N THR A 60 -3.12 -15.37 6.04
CA THR A 60 -2.42 -14.19 6.58
C THR A 60 -2.18 -13.13 5.50
N TYR A 61 -1.93 -13.54 4.26
CA TYR A 61 -1.76 -12.59 3.16
C TYR A 61 -3.07 -11.95 2.71
N TRP A 62 -4.20 -12.65 2.82
CA TRP A 62 -5.53 -12.05 2.61
C TRP A 62 -5.85 -11.05 3.73
N ASP A 63 -5.44 -11.31 4.97
CA ASP A 63 -5.62 -10.36 6.07
C ASP A 63 -4.82 -9.06 5.81
N TRP A 64 -3.59 -9.18 5.31
CA TRP A 64 -2.81 -8.01 4.89
C TRP A 64 -3.43 -7.29 3.70
N TYR A 65 -3.91 -8.03 2.69
CA TYR A 65 -4.64 -7.44 1.56
C TYR A 65 -5.81 -6.58 2.04
N GLU A 66 -6.66 -7.13 2.89
CA GLU A 66 -7.83 -6.43 3.43
C GLU A 66 -7.45 -5.20 4.26
N ARG A 67 -6.42 -5.30 5.09
CA ARG A 67 -5.93 -4.17 5.90
C ARG A 67 -5.45 -3.02 5.02
N ILE A 68 -4.58 -3.31 4.04
CA ILE A 68 -4.00 -2.29 3.16
C ILE A 68 -5.06 -1.72 2.21
N TRP A 69 -5.95 -2.58 1.70
CA TRP A 69 -7.04 -2.16 0.84
C TRP A 69 -8.04 -1.26 1.59
N SER A 70 -8.45 -1.64 2.79
CA SER A 70 -9.36 -0.83 3.62
C SER A 70 -8.79 0.53 3.94
N TYR A 71 -7.50 0.60 4.26
CA TYR A 71 -6.78 1.85 4.46
C TYR A 71 -6.80 2.71 3.18
N SER A 72 -6.41 2.12 2.05
CA SER A 72 -6.34 2.82 0.77
C SER A 72 -7.71 3.32 0.32
N TRP A 73 -8.73 2.50 0.47
CA TRP A 73 -10.11 2.87 0.18
C TRP A 73 -10.55 4.09 0.98
N LYS A 74 -10.26 4.10 2.26
CA LYS A 74 -10.68 5.17 3.17
C LYS A 74 -9.91 6.47 2.98
N HIS A 75 -8.61 6.41 2.73
CA HIS A 75 -7.74 7.58 2.82
C HIS A 75 -7.12 8.01 1.49
N MET A 76 -6.79 7.05 0.61
CA MET A 76 -6.08 7.33 -0.62
C MET A 76 -6.99 7.60 -1.82
N ILE A 77 -8.18 7.01 -1.85
CA ILE A 77 -9.10 7.10 -2.97
C ILE A 77 -10.02 8.30 -2.82
N ASP A 78 -10.15 9.09 -3.89
CA ASP A 78 -11.12 10.17 -3.97
C ASP A 78 -12.49 9.63 -4.38
N HIS A 79 -13.41 9.56 -3.43
CA HIS A 79 -14.74 9.03 -3.67
C HIS A 79 -15.69 9.96 -4.44
N ASN A 80 -15.31 11.24 -4.58
CA ASN A 80 -16.12 12.21 -5.32
C ASN A 80 -15.76 12.25 -6.81
N TYR A 81 -14.45 12.19 -7.12
CA TYR A 81 -13.97 12.38 -8.49
C TYR A 81 -13.12 11.20 -9.01
N GLY A 82 -12.93 10.18 -8.19
CA GLY A 82 -12.10 9.02 -8.55
C GLY A 82 -10.60 9.28 -8.45
N ALA A 83 -9.84 8.24 -8.80
CA ALA A 83 -8.38 8.16 -8.71
C ALA A 83 -7.83 8.24 -7.27
N TRP A 84 -6.52 8.12 -7.16
CA TRP A 84 -5.82 8.08 -5.88
C TRP A 84 -5.05 9.38 -5.64
N PHE A 85 -5.10 9.90 -4.41
CA PHE A 85 -4.20 10.95 -3.98
C PHE A 85 -2.76 10.42 -3.97
N ARG A 86 -1.78 11.31 -4.19
CA ARG A 86 -0.40 10.90 -4.40
C ARG A 86 0.28 10.49 -3.09
N ILE A 87 0.24 11.36 -2.09
CA ILE A 87 0.98 11.23 -0.83
C ILE A 87 0.10 11.74 0.30
N LEU A 88 0.06 10.99 1.40
CA LEU A 88 -0.48 11.44 2.68
C LEU A 88 0.65 11.52 3.69
N ASP A 89 0.54 12.44 4.64
CA ASP A 89 1.45 12.49 5.77
C ASP A 89 1.18 11.38 6.80
N GLN A 90 1.95 11.35 7.88
CA GLN A 90 1.77 10.37 8.94
C GLN A 90 0.39 10.41 9.61
N ASN A 91 -0.32 11.53 9.53
CA ASN A 91 -1.67 11.70 10.09
C ASN A 91 -2.78 11.36 9.10
N ASN A 92 -2.42 10.96 7.88
CA ASN A 92 -3.31 10.72 6.74
C ASN A 92 -3.89 12.01 6.14
N ASP A 93 -3.26 13.14 6.37
CA ASP A 93 -3.61 14.41 5.73
C ASP A 93 -2.90 14.54 4.38
N LYS A 94 -3.62 15.10 3.41
CA LYS A 94 -3.10 15.31 2.06
C LYS A 94 -2.22 16.54 2.04
N TYR A 95 -1.08 16.47 1.33
CA TYR A 95 -0.27 17.64 1.02
C TYR A 95 -0.93 18.55 -0.02
N ASP A 96 -1.64 17.95 -0.98
CA ASP A 96 -2.38 18.64 -2.03
C ASP A 96 -3.52 17.75 -2.56
N ASN A 97 -4.33 18.31 -3.48
CA ASN A 97 -5.40 17.57 -4.14
C ASN A 97 -4.99 17.04 -5.53
N LEU A 98 -3.71 17.12 -5.88
CA LEU A 98 -3.23 16.63 -7.16
C LEU A 98 -3.26 15.09 -7.20
N LYS A 99 -3.87 14.55 -8.23
CA LYS A 99 -3.97 13.11 -8.45
C LYS A 99 -3.05 12.60 -9.56
N SER A 100 -2.67 13.45 -10.49
CA SER A 100 -1.78 13.10 -11.60
C SER A 100 -0.71 14.19 -11.84
N PRO A 101 0.07 14.56 -10.80
CA PRO A 101 1.21 15.45 -11.02
C PRO A 101 2.29 14.76 -11.85
N ALA A 102 3.27 15.54 -12.33
CA ALA A 102 4.41 15.00 -13.05
C ALA A 102 5.05 13.85 -12.27
N GLY A 103 5.34 12.73 -12.93
CA GLY A 103 5.94 11.54 -12.34
C GLY A 103 4.96 10.57 -11.67
N LYS A 104 3.66 10.89 -11.57
CA LYS A 104 2.65 9.92 -11.14
C LYS A 104 1.89 9.40 -12.37
N THR A 105 1.90 8.09 -12.53
CA THR A 105 1.10 7.38 -13.53
C THR A 105 0.17 6.38 -12.85
N ASP A 106 -0.86 5.91 -13.55
CA ASP A 106 -1.78 4.89 -13.04
C ASP A 106 -1.23 3.45 -13.16
N TYR A 107 0.03 3.29 -13.54
CA TYR A 107 0.68 1.99 -13.65
C TYR A 107 0.53 1.15 -12.38
N HIS A 108 0.90 1.71 -11.23
CA HIS A 108 0.85 0.99 -9.96
C HIS A 108 -0.58 0.68 -9.52
N THR A 109 -1.48 1.64 -9.60
CA THR A 109 -2.87 1.46 -9.15
C THR A 109 -3.66 0.51 -10.05
N MET A 110 -3.52 0.65 -11.37
CA MET A 110 -4.16 -0.26 -12.32
C MET A 110 -3.55 -1.65 -12.27
N GLY A 111 -2.23 -1.75 -12.17
CA GLY A 111 -1.53 -3.03 -12.01
C GLY A 111 -1.97 -3.77 -10.75
N ALA A 112 -2.13 -3.08 -9.63
CA ALA A 112 -2.63 -3.66 -8.38
C ALA A 112 -4.05 -4.19 -8.53
N CYS A 113 -4.95 -3.45 -9.18
CA CYS A 113 -6.32 -3.91 -9.44
C CYS A 113 -6.34 -5.18 -10.32
N TYR A 114 -5.55 -5.21 -11.38
CA TYR A 114 -5.46 -6.40 -12.23
C TYR A 114 -4.91 -7.61 -11.49
N GLU A 115 -3.84 -7.45 -10.73
CA GLU A 115 -3.25 -8.56 -9.97
C GLU A 115 -4.23 -9.08 -8.90
N ALA A 116 -4.91 -8.18 -8.19
CA ALA A 116 -5.92 -8.57 -7.21
C ALA A 116 -7.06 -9.35 -7.87
N LEU A 117 -7.63 -8.85 -8.96
CA LEU A 117 -8.71 -9.55 -9.69
C LEU A 117 -8.28 -10.93 -10.20
N ASN A 118 -7.04 -11.06 -10.67
CA ASN A 118 -6.52 -12.36 -11.13
C ASN A 118 -6.20 -13.32 -9.97
N SER A 119 -6.12 -12.82 -8.76
CA SER A 119 -5.73 -13.60 -7.57
C SER A 119 -6.92 -14.07 -6.73
N ILE A 120 -8.03 -13.37 -6.83
CA ILE A 120 -9.28 -13.71 -6.13
C ILE A 120 -9.93 -15.00 -6.64
#